data_bd52ed15c4983d6778efa869f75fd583
#
_entry.id   bd52ed15c4983d6778efa869f75fd583
#
_cell.length_a   1.000
_cell.length_b   1.000
_cell.length_c   1.000
_cell.angle_alpha   90.00
_cell.angle_beta   90.00
_cell.angle_gamma   90.00
#
_symmetry.space_group_name_H-M   'P 1'
#
loop_
_entity.id
_entity.type
_entity.pdbx_description
1 polymer ?
#
loop_
_entity_poly.entity_id
_entity_poly.type
_entity_poly.pdbx_seq_one_letter_code
_entity_poly.pdbx_strand_id
1 'polypeptide(L)'
;MTELNGIRVLVTGATSGLGAAMAAALAAAGARVMVAGRDEARAKTAAAELGPSAIPCQLDVRDERSVVACIARAREAWGGIDMLVNNAGIGMRTVNPRFMSEPQPFWEVAPSGFRDVVETKVVGCFLMAREVVPLMLRQGGGRIVNISMNEQTMVRRGFVPYGPAGAGVEALSRVMVADLAGSSVTVNILLPGGATRTGMIPDEVPDEARAALLDPAVMGPPDRLACLRRRRRRARPSHRRDRVQRGIGDAMTALASASPT
;
A
#
# COMPACT_ATOMS: atom_id res chain seq x y z
N MET A 1 20.63 0.32 -13.91
CA MET A 1 19.22 -0.04 -13.61
C MET A 1 19.23 -1.14 -12.56
N THR A 2 18.33 -1.11 -11.59
CA THR A 2 18.24 -2.17 -10.57
C THR A 2 17.58 -3.38 -11.20
N GLU A 3 18.29 -4.48 -11.36
CA GLU A 3 17.73 -5.72 -11.86
C GLU A 3 16.96 -6.42 -10.73
N LEU A 4 15.73 -6.80 -11.01
CA LEU A 4 14.85 -7.53 -10.10
C LEU A 4 14.60 -8.98 -10.58
N ASN A 5 15.55 -9.53 -11.31
CA ASN A 5 15.43 -10.86 -11.90
C ASN A 5 15.04 -11.92 -10.86
N GLY A 6 13.91 -12.59 -11.11
CA GLY A 6 13.38 -13.63 -10.25
C GLY A 6 12.68 -13.17 -8.97
N ILE A 7 12.64 -11.87 -8.66
CA ILE A 7 11.86 -11.32 -7.52
C ILE A 7 10.38 -11.48 -7.79
N ARG A 8 9.65 -12.10 -6.86
CA ARG A 8 8.21 -12.40 -6.94
C ARG A 8 7.43 -11.28 -6.26
N VAL A 9 6.68 -10.53 -7.05
CA VAL A 9 5.96 -9.33 -6.58
C VAL A 9 4.46 -9.49 -6.78
N LEU A 10 3.69 -9.31 -5.72
CA LEU A 10 2.23 -9.19 -5.78
C LEU A 10 1.85 -7.71 -5.65
N VAL A 11 1.13 -7.19 -6.65
CA VAL A 11 0.65 -5.80 -6.66
C VAL A 11 -0.88 -5.81 -6.62
N THR A 12 -1.46 -5.26 -5.55
CA THR A 12 -2.92 -5.14 -5.42
C THR A 12 -3.43 -3.90 -6.16
N GLY A 13 -4.59 -3.99 -6.80
CA GLY A 13 -5.13 -2.89 -7.63
C GLY A 13 -4.23 -2.56 -8.83
N ALA A 14 -3.62 -3.58 -9.44
CA ALA A 14 -2.63 -3.45 -10.51
C ALA A 14 -3.24 -3.31 -11.92
N THR A 15 -4.57 -3.24 -12.04
CA THR A 15 -5.26 -3.17 -13.34
C THR A 15 -5.42 -1.75 -13.90
N SER A 16 -4.97 -0.73 -13.20
CA SER A 16 -5.04 0.68 -13.64
C SER A 16 -4.18 1.61 -12.77
N GLY A 17 -4.00 2.84 -13.22
CA GLY A 17 -3.40 3.94 -12.45
C GLY A 17 -2.01 3.62 -11.90
N LEU A 18 -1.77 3.99 -10.62
CA LEU A 18 -0.48 3.79 -9.97
C LEU A 18 -0.08 2.32 -9.90
N GLY A 19 -1.05 1.42 -9.63
CA GLY A 19 -0.79 -0.02 -9.54
C GLY A 19 -0.30 -0.60 -10.86
N ALA A 20 -0.91 -0.24 -11.98
CA ALA A 20 -0.50 -0.67 -13.32
C ALA A 20 0.89 -0.12 -13.68
N ALA A 21 1.15 1.14 -13.39
CA ALA A 21 2.46 1.76 -13.62
C ALA A 21 3.58 1.08 -12.81
N MET A 22 3.31 0.77 -11.52
CA MET A 22 4.25 0.02 -10.69
C MET A 22 4.48 -1.40 -11.20
N ALA A 23 3.40 -2.11 -11.58
CA ALA A 23 3.49 -3.46 -12.12
C ALA A 23 4.32 -3.50 -13.41
N ALA A 24 4.10 -2.54 -14.31
CA ALA A 24 4.87 -2.41 -15.55
C ALA A 24 6.35 -2.16 -15.30
N ALA A 25 6.68 -1.24 -14.40
CA ALA A 25 8.05 -0.93 -14.07
C ALA A 25 8.79 -2.09 -13.40
N LEU A 26 8.10 -2.83 -12.53
CA LEU A 26 8.64 -4.02 -11.88
C LEU A 26 8.90 -5.16 -12.89
N ALA A 27 7.94 -5.40 -13.81
CA ALA A 27 8.09 -6.38 -14.88
C ALA A 27 9.25 -6.00 -15.82
N ALA A 28 9.33 -4.75 -16.23
CA ALA A 28 10.43 -4.23 -17.06
C ALA A 28 11.81 -4.35 -16.38
N ALA A 29 11.85 -4.35 -15.03
CA ALA A 29 13.06 -4.60 -14.26
C ALA A 29 13.39 -6.11 -14.06
N GLY A 30 12.62 -7.02 -14.66
CA GLY A 30 12.82 -8.47 -14.60
C GLY A 30 12.12 -9.19 -13.45
N ALA A 31 11.23 -8.51 -12.71
CA ALA A 31 10.45 -9.16 -11.66
C ALA A 31 9.33 -10.06 -12.25
N ARG A 32 8.96 -11.10 -11.51
CA ARG A 32 7.73 -11.86 -11.74
C ARG A 32 6.58 -11.13 -11.03
N VAL A 33 5.57 -10.70 -11.77
CA VAL A 33 4.53 -9.82 -11.21
C VAL A 33 3.18 -10.51 -11.21
N MET A 34 2.52 -10.59 -10.05
CA MET A 34 1.10 -10.94 -9.96
C MET A 34 0.27 -9.67 -10.03
N VAL A 35 -0.49 -9.54 -11.10
CA VAL A 35 -1.39 -8.42 -11.38
C VAL A 35 -2.73 -8.73 -10.72
N ALA A 36 -2.96 -8.18 -9.53
CA ALA A 36 -4.16 -8.49 -8.76
C ALA A 36 -5.20 -7.35 -8.83
N GLY A 37 -6.46 -7.73 -9.06
CA GLY A 37 -7.59 -6.81 -9.12
C GLY A 37 -8.93 -7.52 -9.05
N ARG A 38 -10.01 -6.78 -8.73
CA ARG A 38 -11.36 -7.35 -8.53
C ARG A 38 -11.97 -7.95 -9.81
N ASP A 39 -11.69 -7.33 -10.92
CA ASP A 39 -12.17 -7.76 -12.24
C ASP A 39 -11.13 -8.69 -12.87
N GLU A 40 -11.50 -9.94 -13.04
CA GLU A 40 -10.62 -10.98 -13.58
C GLU A 40 -10.23 -10.71 -15.04
N ALA A 41 -11.14 -10.23 -15.85
CA ALA A 41 -10.88 -9.93 -17.26
C ALA A 41 -9.85 -8.79 -17.38
N ARG A 42 -10.01 -7.72 -16.61
CA ARG A 42 -9.04 -6.63 -16.54
C ARG A 42 -7.68 -7.08 -16.01
N ALA A 43 -7.65 -7.98 -15.02
CA ALA A 43 -6.40 -8.53 -14.53
C ALA A 43 -5.68 -9.36 -15.59
N LYS A 44 -6.42 -10.17 -16.37
CA LYS A 44 -5.89 -10.95 -17.49
C LYS A 44 -5.31 -10.05 -18.58
N THR A 45 -6.05 -9.02 -19.00
CA THR A 45 -5.57 -8.05 -20.00
C THR A 45 -4.30 -7.36 -19.53
N ALA A 46 -4.31 -6.79 -18.32
CA ALA A 46 -3.15 -6.07 -17.77
C ALA A 46 -1.93 -6.99 -17.60
N ALA A 47 -2.11 -8.25 -17.21
CA ALA A 47 -1.01 -9.19 -17.12
C ALA A 47 -0.45 -9.56 -18.50
N ALA A 48 -1.30 -9.75 -19.50
CA ALA A 48 -0.88 -10.05 -20.87
C ALA A 48 -0.04 -8.91 -21.48
N GLU A 49 -0.37 -7.66 -21.19
CA GLU A 49 0.40 -6.49 -21.64
C GLU A 49 1.82 -6.45 -21.04
N LEU A 50 2.02 -7.03 -19.86
CA LEU A 50 3.33 -7.11 -19.19
C LEU A 50 4.18 -8.29 -19.66
N GLY A 51 3.60 -9.21 -20.42
CA GLY A 51 4.30 -10.37 -20.97
C GLY A 51 4.40 -11.57 -20.02
N PRO A 52 5.23 -12.57 -20.37
CA PRO A 52 5.20 -13.90 -19.73
C PRO A 52 5.66 -13.93 -18.26
N SER A 53 6.29 -12.87 -17.77
CA SER A 53 6.68 -12.74 -16.37
C SER A 53 5.54 -12.33 -15.45
N ALA A 54 4.39 -11.94 -16.01
CA ALA A 54 3.21 -11.50 -15.26
C ALA A 54 2.10 -12.56 -15.28
N ILE A 55 1.42 -12.72 -14.16
CA ILE A 55 0.25 -13.59 -14.03
C ILE A 55 -0.93 -12.82 -13.43
N PRO A 56 -2.17 -13.03 -13.92
CA PRO A 56 -3.34 -12.38 -13.37
C PRO A 56 -3.81 -13.05 -12.08
N CYS A 57 -4.43 -12.26 -11.20
CA CYS A 57 -5.13 -12.78 -10.03
C CYS A 57 -6.40 -11.97 -9.79
N GLN A 58 -7.54 -12.64 -9.72
CA GLN A 58 -8.75 -12.01 -9.20
C GLN A 58 -8.59 -11.83 -7.69
N LEU A 59 -8.81 -10.61 -7.19
CA LEU A 59 -8.64 -10.26 -5.78
C LEU A 59 -9.55 -9.11 -5.37
N ASP A 60 -10.49 -9.37 -4.46
CA ASP A 60 -11.08 -8.33 -3.63
C ASP A 60 -10.35 -8.32 -2.28
N VAL A 61 -9.62 -7.25 -2.00
CA VAL A 61 -8.84 -7.11 -0.75
C VAL A 61 -9.70 -7.01 0.51
N ARG A 62 -11.02 -6.80 0.37
CA ARG A 62 -11.99 -6.73 1.48
C ARG A 62 -12.50 -8.12 1.90
N ASP A 63 -12.31 -9.12 1.05
CA ASP A 63 -12.75 -10.50 1.28
C ASP A 63 -11.56 -11.39 1.70
N GLU A 64 -11.60 -11.89 2.92
CA GLU A 64 -10.57 -12.79 3.46
C GLU A 64 -10.37 -14.03 2.59
N ARG A 65 -11.44 -14.62 2.04
CA ARG A 65 -11.34 -15.83 1.20
C ARG A 65 -10.63 -15.51 -0.11
N SER A 66 -10.94 -14.36 -0.70
CA SER A 66 -10.27 -13.87 -1.91
C SER A 66 -8.78 -13.63 -1.65
N VAL A 67 -8.43 -13.03 -0.51
CA VAL A 67 -7.04 -12.80 -0.10
C VAL A 67 -6.30 -14.13 0.07
N VAL A 68 -6.85 -15.07 0.82
CA VAL A 68 -6.24 -16.39 1.03
C VAL A 68 -6.03 -17.13 -0.29
N ALA A 69 -7.03 -17.13 -1.18
CA ALA A 69 -6.92 -17.74 -2.52
C ALA A 69 -5.83 -17.09 -3.38
N CYS A 70 -5.71 -15.78 -3.35
CA CYS A 70 -4.67 -15.05 -4.09
C CYS A 70 -3.26 -15.41 -3.58
N ILE A 71 -3.05 -15.46 -2.27
CA ILE A 71 -1.76 -15.85 -1.68
C ILE A 71 -1.44 -17.32 -1.97
N ALA A 72 -2.43 -18.22 -1.91
CA ALA A 72 -2.25 -19.62 -2.28
C ALA A 72 -1.81 -19.77 -3.74
N ARG A 73 -2.45 -19.04 -4.66
CA ARG A 73 -2.07 -19.00 -6.08
C ARG A 73 -0.62 -18.51 -6.30
N ALA A 74 -0.19 -17.47 -5.59
CA ALA A 74 1.19 -16.99 -5.69
C ALA A 74 2.19 -18.04 -5.17
N ARG A 75 1.85 -18.72 -4.08
CA ARG A 75 2.66 -19.80 -3.52
C ARG A 75 2.75 -21.00 -4.46
N GLU A 76 1.65 -21.39 -5.10
CA GLU A 76 1.62 -22.47 -6.09
C GLU A 76 2.47 -22.10 -7.32
N ALA A 77 2.29 -20.91 -7.88
CA ALA A 77 2.99 -20.51 -9.10
C ALA A 77 4.49 -20.24 -8.90
N TRP A 78 4.90 -19.82 -7.70
CA TRP A 78 6.25 -19.27 -7.46
C TRP A 78 6.95 -19.82 -6.21
N GLY A 79 6.29 -20.57 -5.36
CA GLY A 79 6.83 -21.06 -4.09
C GLY A 79 6.87 -19.99 -2.98
N GLY A 80 6.51 -18.73 -3.26
CA GLY A 80 6.53 -17.66 -2.27
C GLY A 80 6.30 -16.27 -2.85
N ILE A 81 6.42 -15.24 -2.01
CA ILE A 81 6.27 -13.81 -2.34
C ILE A 81 7.43 -13.04 -1.70
N ASP A 82 8.23 -12.34 -2.51
CA ASP A 82 9.34 -11.53 -2.02
C ASP A 82 8.92 -10.09 -1.71
N MET A 83 7.90 -9.60 -2.44
CA MET A 83 7.37 -8.24 -2.23
C MET A 83 5.85 -8.23 -2.38
N LEU A 84 5.18 -7.58 -1.42
CA LEU A 84 3.77 -7.21 -1.50
C LEU A 84 3.67 -5.69 -1.67
N VAL A 85 2.95 -5.24 -2.70
CA VAL A 85 2.59 -3.83 -2.89
C VAL A 85 1.10 -3.66 -2.61
N ASN A 86 0.75 -3.11 -1.46
CA ASN A 86 -0.60 -2.73 -1.08
C ASN A 86 -0.94 -1.38 -1.69
N ASN A 87 -1.51 -1.43 -2.90
CA ASN A 87 -1.92 -0.26 -3.66
C ASN A 87 -3.44 -0.19 -3.85
N ALA A 88 -4.16 -1.30 -3.73
CA ALA A 88 -5.61 -1.31 -3.89
C ALA A 88 -6.26 -0.23 -3.02
N GLY A 89 -7.13 0.56 -3.63
CA GLY A 89 -7.84 1.63 -2.97
C GLY A 89 -8.90 2.23 -3.87
N ILE A 90 -9.92 2.80 -3.25
CA ILE A 90 -10.92 3.65 -3.90
C ILE A 90 -10.75 5.08 -3.39
N GLY A 91 -10.98 6.05 -4.27
CA GLY A 91 -10.76 7.46 -3.97
C GLY A 91 -12.04 8.19 -3.61
N MET A 92 -11.91 9.48 -3.35
CA MET A 92 -13.04 10.36 -3.03
C MET A 92 -14.12 10.40 -4.11
N ARG A 93 -13.78 10.13 -5.38
CA ARG A 93 -14.73 10.10 -6.49
C ARG A 93 -15.90 9.11 -6.25
N THR A 94 -15.67 8.03 -5.50
CA THR A 94 -16.73 7.06 -5.16
C THR A 94 -17.62 7.53 -4.01
N VAL A 95 -17.18 8.49 -3.22
CA VAL A 95 -17.89 9.08 -2.09
C VAL A 95 -18.63 10.34 -2.51
N ASN A 96 -17.91 11.23 -3.18
CA ASN A 96 -18.42 12.46 -3.78
C ASN A 96 -17.79 12.64 -5.17
N PRO A 97 -18.50 12.41 -6.28
CA PRO A 97 -17.94 12.57 -7.63
C PRO A 97 -17.36 13.96 -7.90
N ARG A 98 -17.88 15.00 -7.24
CA ARG A 98 -17.46 16.41 -7.37
C ARG A 98 -16.60 16.88 -6.20
N PHE A 99 -15.86 16.01 -5.54
CA PHE A 99 -15.11 16.33 -4.32
C PHE A 99 -14.05 17.44 -4.51
N MET A 100 -13.62 17.72 -5.73
CA MET A 100 -12.64 18.76 -6.01
C MET A 100 -13.26 20.16 -6.13
N SER A 101 -14.45 20.27 -6.74
CA SER A 101 -15.21 21.51 -6.93
C SER A 101 -16.20 21.78 -5.79
N GLU A 102 -16.82 20.72 -5.25
CA GLU A 102 -17.83 20.79 -4.19
C GLU A 102 -17.41 19.89 -3.01
N PRO A 103 -16.44 20.31 -2.18
CA PRO A 103 -15.97 19.51 -1.07
C PRO A 103 -17.05 19.35 0.01
N GLN A 104 -17.49 18.11 0.25
CA GLN A 104 -18.52 17.76 1.21
C GLN A 104 -17.96 17.75 2.65
N PRO A 105 -18.64 18.36 3.63
CA PRO A 105 -18.22 18.28 5.03
C PRO A 105 -18.41 16.86 5.57
N PHE A 106 -17.63 16.48 6.59
CA PHE A 106 -17.56 15.08 7.05
C PHE A 106 -18.92 14.55 7.58
N TRP A 107 -19.76 15.42 8.15
CA TRP A 107 -21.07 15.02 8.71
C TRP A 107 -22.13 14.73 7.64
N GLU A 108 -21.86 15.05 6.37
CA GLU A 108 -22.75 14.75 5.25
C GLU A 108 -22.28 13.51 4.46
N VAL A 109 -21.11 12.97 4.80
CA VAL A 109 -20.57 11.78 4.13
C VAL A 109 -21.42 10.56 4.44
N ALA A 110 -21.90 9.87 3.40
CA ALA A 110 -22.66 8.64 3.56
C ALA A 110 -21.85 7.56 4.29
N PRO A 111 -22.40 6.91 5.33
CA PRO A 111 -21.70 5.87 6.09
C PRO A 111 -21.22 4.70 5.21
N SER A 112 -21.93 4.37 4.13
CA SER A 112 -21.52 3.33 3.16
C SER A 112 -20.22 3.73 2.46
N GLY A 113 -20.14 4.95 1.92
CA GLY A 113 -18.92 5.45 1.27
C GLY A 113 -17.74 5.51 2.23
N PHE A 114 -17.99 5.85 3.51
CA PHE A 114 -16.96 5.80 4.54
C PHE A 114 -16.43 4.37 4.73
N ARG A 115 -17.33 3.40 4.92
CA ARG A 115 -16.96 1.99 5.09
C ARG A 115 -16.18 1.45 3.89
N ASP A 116 -16.67 1.67 2.69
CA ASP A 116 -16.05 1.17 1.46
C ASP A 116 -14.59 1.60 1.31
N VAL A 117 -14.28 2.87 1.63
CA VAL A 117 -12.91 3.38 1.55
C VAL A 117 -12.03 2.77 2.65
N VAL A 118 -12.53 2.72 3.90
CA VAL A 118 -11.78 2.14 5.03
C VAL A 118 -11.54 0.65 4.82
N GLU A 119 -12.55 -0.10 4.42
CA GLU A 119 -12.45 -1.54 4.13
C GLU A 119 -11.43 -1.82 3.01
N THR A 120 -11.48 -1.03 1.93
CA THR A 120 -10.55 -1.26 0.83
C THR A 120 -9.12 -0.88 1.20
N LYS A 121 -8.90 0.27 1.82
CA LYS A 121 -7.55 0.79 2.09
C LYS A 121 -6.93 0.23 3.37
N VAL A 122 -7.65 0.27 4.48
CA VAL A 122 -7.08 -0.10 5.80
C VAL A 122 -7.23 -1.60 6.04
N VAL A 123 -8.47 -2.10 5.96
CA VAL A 123 -8.73 -3.53 6.20
C VAL A 123 -8.05 -4.38 5.12
N GLY A 124 -8.15 -4.00 3.85
CA GLY A 124 -7.47 -4.70 2.77
C GLY A 124 -5.95 -4.75 2.92
N CYS A 125 -5.32 -3.64 3.33
CA CYS A 125 -3.89 -3.61 3.64
C CYS A 125 -3.53 -4.58 4.79
N PHE A 126 -4.35 -4.61 5.84
CA PHE A 126 -4.20 -5.51 6.98
C PHE A 126 -4.34 -6.98 6.55
N LEU A 127 -5.41 -7.35 5.84
CA LEU A 127 -5.68 -8.73 5.42
C LEU A 127 -4.55 -9.26 4.53
N MET A 128 -4.10 -8.48 3.56
CA MET A 128 -2.98 -8.85 2.70
C MET A 128 -1.69 -9.08 3.48
N ALA A 129 -1.36 -8.16 4.40
CA ALA A 129 -0.16 -8.29 5.23
C ALA A 129 -0.24 -9.49 6.18
N ARG A 130 -1.40 -9.70 6.83
CA ARG A 130 -1.68 -10.84 7.73
C ARG A 130 -1.38 -12.17 7.05
N GLU A 131 -1.82 -12.35 5.80
CA GLU A 131 -1.62 -13.61 5.08
C GLU A 131 -0.22 -13.76 4.49
N VAL A 132 0.42 -12.67 4.07
CA VAL A 132 1.75 -12.70 3.43
C VAL A 132 2.88 -12.82 4.46
N VAL A 133 2.79 -12.14 5.61
CA VAL A 133 3.89 -12.08 6.60
C VAL A 133 4.33 -13.48 7.09
N PRO A 134 3.45 -14.41 7.46
CA PRO A 134 3.89 -15.74 7.86
C PRO A 134 4.66 -16.47 6.76
N LEU A 135 4.30 -16.28 5.50
CA LEU A 135 5.03 -16.83 4.36
C LEU A 135 6.42 -16.19 4.22
N MET A 136 6.51 -14.87 4.32
CA MET A 136 7.78 -14.13 4.26
C MET A 136 8.72 -14.50 5.41
N LEU A 137 8.21 -14.71 6.61
CA LEU A 137 9.02 -15.15 7.76
C LEU A 137 9.60 -16.55 7.53
N ARG A 138 8.78 -17.50 7.05
CA ARG A 138 9.24 -18.87 6.74
C ARG A 138 10.29 -18.94 5.63
N GLN A 139 10.20 -18.04 4.63
CA GLN A 139 11.19 -18.00 3.53
C GLN A 139 12.45 -17.18 3.87
N GLY A 140 12.53 -16.64 5.10
CA GLY A 140 13.71 -15.91 5.59
C GLY A 140 13.74 -14.43 5.23
N GLY A 141 12.63 -13.86 4.77
CA GLY A 141 12.52 -12.42 4.51
C GLY A 141 11.47 -12.07 3.48
N GLY A 142 11.23 -10.79 3.38
CA GLY A 142 10.26 -10.23 2.44
C GLY A 142 10.09 -8.73 2.64
N ARG A 143 9.17 -8.19 1.88
CA ARG A 143 8.95 -6.76 1.85
C ARG A 143 7.52 -6.39 1.60
N ILE A 144 7.02 -5.47 2.42
CA ILE A 144 5.71 -4.85 2.24
C ILE A 144 5.92 -3.39 1.88
N VAL A 145 5.22 -2.94 0.84
CA VAL A 145 5.16 -1.54 0.42
C VAL A 145 3.69 -1.12 0.46
N ASN A 146 3.37 -0.19 1.33
CA ASN A 146 2.02 0.36 1.49
C ASN A 146 1.95 1.73 0.81
N ILE A 147 0.98 1.91 -0.11
CA ILE A 147 0.81 3.18 -0.82
C ILE A 147 -0.05 4.12 0.03
N SER A 148 0.51 5.29 0.35
CA SER A 148 -0.15 6.33 1.12
C SER A 148 -0.19 7.66 0.33
N MET A 149 -0.40 8.75 1.02
CA MET A 149 -0.48 10.11 0.51
C MET A 149 0.24 11.07 1.46
N ASN A 150 0.52 12.29 1.01
CA ASN A 150 1.12 13.29 1.88
C ASN A 150 0.12 13.80 2.95
N GLU A 151 0.66 14.36 4.03
CA GLU A 151 -0.11 14.87 5.16
C GLU A 151 -1.13 15.94 4.75
N GLN A 152 -0.75 16.86 3.85
CA GLN A 152 -1.64 17.91 3.35
C GLN A 152 -2.91 17.33 2.69
N THR A 153 -2.77 16.21 1.98
CA THR A 153 -3.92 15.49 1.40
C THR A 153 -4.74 14.80 2.47
N MET A 154 -4.10 14.25 3.51
CA MET A 154 -4.80 13.55 4.61
C MET A 154 -5.74 14.47 5.37
N VAL A 155 -5.34 15.72 5.62
CA VAL A 155 -6.09 16.70 6.43
C VAL A 155 -6.89 17.69 5.60
N ARG A 156 -6.98 17.48 4.28
CA ARG A 156 -7.67 18.39 3.37
C ARG A 156 -9.19 18.37 3.63
N ARG A 157 -9.83 19.56 3.63
CA ARG A 157 -11.29 19.70 3.69
C ARG A 157 -11.96 18.85 2.62
N GLY A 158 -13.03 18.12 2.98
CA GLY A 158 -13.79 17.27 2.06
C GLY A 158 -13.13 15.93 1.72
N PHE A 159 -12.04 15.55 2.42
CA PHE A 159 -11.32 14.30 2.17
C PHE A 159 -11.62 13.17 3.19
N VAL A 160 -12.75 13.27 3.87
CA VAL A 160 -13.29 12.13 4.64
C VAL A 160 -14.08 11.23 3.69
N PRO A 161 -13.80 9.92 3.67
CA PRO A 161 -12.91 9.13 4.55
C PRO A 161 -11.48 8.91 4.04
N TYR A 162 -11.12 9.41 2.86
CA TYR A 162 -9.87 9.06 2.17
C TYR A 162 -8.61 9.49 2.95
N GLY A 163 -8.63 10.68 3.53
CA GLY A 163 -7.55 11.19 4.38
C GLY A 163 -7.34 10.33 5.64
N PRO A 164 -8.37 10.15 6.49
CA PRO A 164 -8.31 9.27 7.66
C PRO A 164 -7.87 7.84 7.33
N ALA A 165 -8.32 7.27 6.20
CA ALA A 165 -7.88 5.95 5.77
C ALA A 165 -6.39 5.91 5.41
N GLY A 166 -5.86 6.98 4.79
CA GLY A 166 -4.42 7.12 4.53
C GLY A 166 -3.61 7.15 5.82
N ALA A 167 -4.02 7.96 6.80
CA ALA A 167 -3.40 8.03 8.12
C ALA A 167 -3.47 6.67 8.85
N GLY A 168 -4.61 5.96 8.73
CA GLY A 168 -4.77 4.60 9.25
C GLY A 168 -3.78 3.60 8.67
N VAL A 169 -3.55 3.63 7.35
CA VAL A 169 -2.53 2.78 6.69
C VAL A 169 -1.13 3.11 7.22
N GLU A 170 -0.81 4.38 7.43
CA GLU A 170 0.50 4.76 7.98
C GLU A 170 0.69 4.30 9.43
N ALA A 171 -0.33 4.48 10.28
CA ALA A 171 -0.30 4.00 11.65
C ALA A 171 -0.14 2.47 11.70
N LEU A 172 -0.94 1.74 10.90
CA LEU A 172 -0.85 0.28 10.75
C LEU A 172 0.56 -0.14 10.29
N SER A 173 1.15 0.57 9.32
CA SER A 173 2.50 0.29 8.84
C SER A 173 3.56 0.42 9.93
N ARG A 174 3.43 1.42 10.81
CA ARG A 174 4.35 1.62 11.96
C ARG A 174 4.22 0.49 12.99
N VAL A 175 3.00 0.03 13.26
CA VAL A 175 2.77 -1.15 14.12
C VAL A 175 3.39 -2.39 13.50
N MET A 176 3.16 -2.65 12.20
CA MET A 176 3.79 -3.77 11.49
C MET A 176 5.33 -3.74 11.58
N VAL A 177 5.94 -2.55 11.49
CA VAL A 177 7.41 -2.40 11.66
C VAL A 177 7.85 -2.79 13.07
N ALA A 178 7.08 -2.40 14.09
CA ALA A 178 7.38 -2.74 15.48
C ALA A 178 7.26 -4.25 15.73
N ASP A 179 6.18 -4.88 15.24
CA ASP A 179 5.92 -6.32 15.41
C ASP A 179 6.94 -7.19 14.66
N LEU A 180 7.47 -6.69 13.54
CA LEU A 180 8.47 -7.38 12.72
C LEU A 180 9.91 -7.07 13.12
N ALA A 181 10.12 -6.34 14.22
CA ALA A 181 11.46 -6.00 14.69
C ALA A 181 12.30 -7.26 14.95
N GLY A 182 13.51 -7.28 14.42
CA GLY A 182 14.41 -8.43 14.51
C GLY A 182 14.22 -9.49 13.42
N SER A 183 13.16 -9.41 12.62
CA SER A 183 12.96 -10.27 11.44
C SER A 183 13.65 -9.71 10.19
N SER A 184 13.67 -10.51 9.11
CA SER A 184 14.13 -10.07 7.79
C SER A 184 13.01 -9.50 6.90
N VAL A 185 11.81 -9.31 7.46
CA VAL A 185 10.68 -8.67 6.76
C VAL A 185 10.71 -7.18 7.02
N THR A 186 10.53 -6.39 5.97
CA THR A 186 10.50 -4.92 6.06
C THR A 186 9.16 -4.36 5.61
N VAL A 187 8.72 -3.27 6.23
CA VAL A 187 7.52 -2.53 5.83
C VAL A 187 7.92 -1.10 5.48
N ASN A 188 7.42 -0.62 4.36
CA ASN A 188 7.72 0.71 3.84
C ASN A 188 6.44 1.40 3.39
N ILE A 189 6.42 2.72 3.49
CA ILE A 189 5.37 3.56 2.96
C ILE A 189 5.93 4.27 1.73
N LEU A 190 5.18 4.25 0.63
CA LEU A 190 5.53 4.94 -0.60
C LEU A 190 4.43 5.95 -0.96
N LEU A 191 4.86 7.14 -1.30
CA LEU A 191 3.99 8.28 -1.63
C LEU A 191 4.22 8.68 -3.09
N PRO A 192 3.17 8.96 -3.89
CA PRO A 192 3.32 9.45 -5.26
C PRO A 192 3.94 10.86 -5.36
N GLY A 193 3.99 11.58 -4.25
CA GLY A 193 4.55 12.94 -4.21
C GLY A 193 3.54 14.05 -4.49
N GLY A 194 2.38 13.72 -5.06
CA GLY A 194 1.32 14.69 -5.39
C GLY A 194 0.10 14.03 -6.02
N ALA A 195 -0.86 14.85 -6.43
CA ALA A 195 -2.03 14.38 -7.16
C ALA A 195 -1.59 13.78 -8.51
N THR A 196 -2.09 12.59 -8.83
CA THR A 196 -1.64 11.79 -9.97
C THR A 196 -2.78 11.54 -10.93
N ARG A 197 -2.53 11.61 -12.22
CA ARG A 197 -3.50 11.40 -13.30
C ARG A 197 -3.95 9.94 -13.35
N THR A 198 -4.97 9.62 -12.59
CA THR A 198 -5.58 8.28 -12.50
C THR A 198 -7.10 8.39 -12.61
N GLY A 199 -7.80 7.27 -12.69
CA GLY A 199 -9.26 7.22 -12.67
C GLY A 199 -9.91 7.73 -11.37
N MET A 200 -9.12 8.10 -10.36
CA MET A 200 -9.62 8.74 -9.14
C MET A 200 -9.89 10.25 -9.33
N ILE A 201 -9.34 10.87 -10.39
CA ILE A 201 -9.58 12.27 -10.71
C ILE A 201 -10.95 12.41 -11.37
N PRO A 202 -11.82 13.34 -10.92
CA PRO A 202 -13.13 13.57 -11.53
C PRO A 202 -13.04 13.95 -13.00
N ASP A 203 -14.05 13.56 -13.78
CA ASP A 203 -14.09 13.83 -15.22
C ASP A 203 -14.28 15.33 -15.53
N GLU A 204 -14.86 16.09 -14.60
CA GLU A 204 -15.08 17.53 -14.69
C GLU A 204 -13.81 18.38 -14.53
N VAL A 205 -12.68 17.78 -14.13
CA VAL A 205 -11.41 18.53 -13.99
C VAL A 205 -10.95 18.97 -15.37
N PRO A 206 -10.76 20.29 -15.59
CA PRO A 206 -10.33 20.81 -16.89
C PRO A 206 -9.01 20.19 -17.37
N ASP A 207 -8.85 20.06 -18.68
CA ASP A 207 -7.67 19.42 -19.27
C ASP A 207 -6.35 20.11 -18.87
N GLU A 208 -6.34 21.43 -18.73
CA GLU A 208 -5.18 22.19 -18.26
C GLU A 208 -4.78 21.79 -16.83
N ALA A 209 -5.76 21.68 -15.92
CA ALA A 209 -5.53 21.24 -14.55
C ALA A 209 -5.14 19.76 -14.51
N ARG A 210 -5.71 18.95 -15.39
CA ARG A 210 -5.37 17.53 -15.55
C ARG A 210 -3.96 17.32 -16.08
N ALA A 211 -3.48 18.18 -16.96
CA ALA A 211 -2.11 18.18 -17.49
C ALA A 211 -1.06 18.49 -16.41
N ALA A 212 -1.42 19.26 -15.38
CA ALA A 212 -0.56 19.55 -14.24
C ALA A 212 -0.42 18.40 -13.23
N LEU A 213 -1.23 17.34 -13.35
CA LEU A 213 -1.14 16.17 -12.48
C LEU A 213 0.09 15.32 -12.82
N LEU A 214 0.66 14.70 -11.80
CA LEU A 214 1.77 13.78 -11.97
C LEU A 214 1.36 12.58 -12.85
N ASP A 215 2.28 12.13 -13.69
CA ASP A 215 2.10 10.88 -14.42
C ASP A 215 2.17 9.70 -13.44
N PRO A 216 1.32 8.66 -13.57
CA PRO A 216 1.43 7.45 -12.77
C PRO A 216 2.81 6.78 -12.79
N ALA A 217 3.58 6.96 -13.87
CA ALA A 217 4.95 6.47 -14.00
C ALA A 217 5.93 7.05 -12.94
N VAL A 218 5.55 8.12 -12.22
CA VAL A 218 6.33 8.63 -11.08
C VAL A 218 6.57 7.57 -10.01
N MET A 219 5.70 6.56 -9.92
CA MET A 219 5.84 5.41 -9.02
C MET A 219 6.72 4.29 -9.59
N GLY A 220 7.10 4.40 -10.87
CA GLY A 220 7.76 3.33 -11.63
C GLY A 220 9.27 3.16 -11.42
N PRO A 221 10.08 4.13 -10.98
CA PRO A 221 11.51 3.87 -10.84
C PRO A 221 11.74 2.64 -9.92
N PRO A 222 12.29 1.52 -10.47
CA PRO A 222 12.48 0.28 -9.71
C PRO A 222 13.35 0.45 -8.48
N ASP A 223 14.24 1.44 -8.47
CA ASP A 223 15.08 1.81 -7.34
C ASP A 223 14.25 2.39 -6.18
N ARG A 224 13.15 3.11 -6.43
CA ARG A 224 12.22 3.54 -5.38
C ARG A 224 11.45 2.36 -4.79
N LEU A 225 11.00 1.44 -5.61
CA LEU A 225 10.37 0.19 -5.19
C LEU A 225 11.40 -0.81 -4.66
N ALA A 226 12.62 -0.81 -5.21
CA ALA A 226 13.72 -1.71 -4.91
C ALA A 226 14.81 -1.11 -3.99
N CYS A 227 14.67 0.12 -3.52
CA CYS A 227 15.56 0.73 -2.48
C CYS A 227 15.79 -0.16 -1.23
N LEU A 228 15.43 -1.33 -1.35
CA LEU A 228 15.24 -2.37 -0.41
C LEU A 228 16.30 -3.46 -0.51
N ARG A 229 17.20 -3.44 -1.49
CA ARG A 229 18.30 -4.41 -1.58
C ARG A 229 19.56 -4.02 -0.79
N ARG A 230 19.59 -2.85 -0.16
CA ARG A 230 20.79 -2.38 0.56
C ARG A 230 20.63 -2.39 2.07
N ARG A 231 20.48 -3.57 2.72
CA ARG A 231 20.98 -3.79 4.08
C ARG A 231 21.25 -5.26 4.39
N ARG A 232 22.11 -5.92 3.59
CA ARG A 232 23.03 -6.90 4.15
C ARG A 232 24.32 -6.16 4.53
N ARG A 233 24.27 -5.26 5.48
CA ARG A 233 25.43 -4.86 6.27
C ARG A 233 25.11 -5.23 7.71
N ARG A 234 25.90 -6.16 8.24
CA ARG A 234 25.94 -6.48 9.67
C ARG A 234 25.87 -5.19 10.47
N ALA A 235 24.78 -4.97 11.20
CA ALA A 235 24.68 -3.91 12.17
C ALA A 235 25.69 -4.19 13.25
N ARG A 236 26.75 -3.37 13.37
CA ARG A 236 27.49 -3.23 14.61
C ARG A 236 26.51 -2.65 15.63
N PRO A 237 26.45 -3.15 16.87
CA PRO A 237 25.62 -2.57 17.90
C PRO A 237 26.15 -1.17 18.25
N SER A 238 25.45 -0.12 17.85
CA SER A 238 25.71 1.23 18.33
C SER A 238 24.88 1.46 19.60
N HIS A 239 25.54 1.73 20.69
CA HIS A 239 25.00 2.13 21.98
C HIS A 239 24.25 3.46 21.92
N ARG A 240 23.03 3.49 21.36
CA ARG A 240 22.14 4.66 21.36
C ARG A 240 20.66 4.31 21.50
N ARG A 241 20.34 3.23 22.24
CA ARG A 241 18.95 2.80 22.47
C ARG A 241 18.32 3.24 23.78
N ASP A 242 19.04 3.92 24.69
CA ASP A 242 18.55 4.10 26.07
C ASP A 242 17.80 5.42 26.35
N ARG A 243 17.63 6.32 25.38
CA ARG A 243 16.98 7.62 25.67
C ARG A 243 15.51 7.75 25.25
N VAL A 244 15.03 6.96 24.29
CA VAL A 244 13.65 7.10 23.78
C VAL A 244 12.67 6.19 24.52
N GLN A 245 13.12 5.04 25.04
CA GLN A 245 12.24 4.13 25.79
C GLN A 245 11.96 4.60 27.24
N ARG A 246 12.81 5.43 27.86
CA ARG A 246 12.54 5.95 29.23
C ARG A 246 11.38 6.95 29.25
N GLY A 247 11.19 7.76 28.22
CA GLY A 247 10.11 8.77 28.19
C GLY A 247 8.69 8.20 28.07
N ILE A 248 8.52 6.99 27.53
CA ILE A 248 7.19 6.35 27.38
C ILE A 248 6.85 5.55 28.65
N GLY A 249 7.83 4.94 29.30
CA GLY A 249 7.64 4.22 30.57
C GLY A 249 7.21 5.14 31.70
N ASP A 250 7.82 6.31 31.82
CA ASP A 250 7.53 7.28 32.88
C ASP A 250 6.12 7.91 32.69
N ALA A 251 5.66 8.14 31.49
CA ALA A 251 4.31 8.65 31.20
C ALA A 251 3.19 7.65 31.53
N MET A 252 3.42 6.36 31.31
CA MET A 252 2.45 5.30 31.63
C MET A 252 2.37 5.05 33.16
N THR A 253 3.47 5.19 33.88
CA THR A 253 3.49 5.02 35.33
C THR A 253 2.81 6.19 36.04
N ALA A 254 2.92 7.41 35.50
CA ALA A 254 2.25 8.59 36.03
C ALA A 254 0.72 8.56 35.90
N LEU A 255 0.20 7.91 34.85
CA LEU A 255 -1.25 7.72 34.60
C LEU A 255 -1.86 6.62 35.50
N ALA A 256 -1.07 5.66 35.98
CA ALA A 256 -1.54 4.59 36.85
C ALA A 256 -1.61 4.99 38.34
N SER A 257 -0.95 6.09 38.72
CA SER A 257 -0.92 6.58 40.12
C SER A 257 -1.95 7.69 40.43
N ALA A 258 -2.73 8.14 39.45
CA ALA A 258 -3.77 9.15 39.63
C ALA A 258 -5.15 8.48 39.74
N SER A 259 -5.41 7.75 40.83
CA SER A 259 -6.78 7.39 41.22
C SER A 259 -7.35 8.48 42.12
N PRO A 260 -8.57 8.98 41.85
CA PRO A 260 -9.20 9.96 42.74
C PRO A 260 -9.72 9.28 44.01
N THR A 261 -9.43 9.88 45.14
CA THR A 261 -10.13 9.67 46.41
C THR A 261 -11.48 10.38 46.39
#